data_84b6f1721a7b18229c09808cb07d2fca
#
_entry.id   84b6f1721a7b18229c09808cb07d2fca
#
_cell.length_a   1.000
_cell.length_b   1.000
_cell.length_c   1.000
_cell.angle_alpha   90.00
_cell.angle_beta   90.00
_cell.angle_gamma   90.00
#
_symmetry.space_group_name_H-M   'P 1'
#
loop_
_entity.id
_entity.type
_entity.pdbx_description
1 polymer ?
#
loop_
_entity_poly.entity_id
_entity_poly.type
_entity_poly.pdbx_seq_one_letter_code
_entity_poly.pdbx_strand_id
1 'polypeptide(L)'
;MSQAPGTENRPTVLVVDDEEDLRDIMRRMLERRGFSTLIAGDSQQAVAVCREHPGEIDILVTDLGLPGVSGGELSREATELRPGMRVVYISGLPKEMAVADGLIEPAALLVKKPFSTELLIEALRSVLG
;
A
#
# COMPACT_ATOMS: atom_id res chain seq x y z
N MET A 1 -25.78 -0.64 -19.69
CA MET A 1 -25.23 -1.00 -18.87
C MET A 1 -24.96 -0.28 -17.85
N SER A 2 -25.37 -0.31 -16.99
CA SER A 2 -24.96 0.47 -16.10
C SER A 2 -24.33 -0.20 -15.06
N GLN A 3 -23.25 0.24 -14.72
CA GLN A 3 -22.58 -0.22 -13.63
C GLN A 3 -22.87 0.59 -12.47
N ALA A 4 -22.77 0.08 -11.29
CA ALA A 4 -22.90 0.86 -10.08
C ALA A 4 -21.82 1.92 -10.08
N PRO A 5 -22.17 3.18 -9.87
CA PRO A 5 -21.18 4.24 -9.87
C PRO A 5 -20.08 3.96 -8.86
N GLY A 6 -18.86 4.11 -9.26
CA GLY A 6 -17.71 3.96 -8.42
C GLY A 6 -17.26 2.54 -8.20
N THR A 7 -18.05 1.53 -8.60
CA THR A 7 -17.68 0.15 -8.32
C THR A 7 -16.52 -0.30 -9.21
N GLU A 8 -16.63 -0.07 -10.50
CA GLU A 8 -15.58 -0.48 -11.42
C GLU A 8 -14.43 0.50 -11.49
N ASN A 9 -14.70 1.74 -11.10
CA ASN A 9 -13.67 2.78 -11.17
C ASN A 9 -12.95 2.97 -9.85
N ARG A 10 -13.22 2.12 -8.86
CA ARG A 10 -12.53 2.24 -7.60
C ARG A 10 -11.09 1.77 -7.73
N PRO A 11 -10.13 2.59 -7.34
CA PRO A 11 -8.76 2.12 -7.31
C PRO A 11 -8.62 0.99 -6.31
N THR A 12 -7.81 0.01 -6.65
CA THR A 12 -7.56 -1.13 -5.78
C THR A 12 -6.24 -0.95 -5.07
N VAL A 13 -6.26 -1.11 -3.75
CA VAL A 13 -5.11 -0.93 -2.88
C VAL A 13 -4.80 -2.24 -2.19
N LEU A 14 -3.56 -2.69 -2.31
CA LEU A 14 -3.08 -3.85 -1.54
C LEU A 14 -2.42 -3.31 -0.28
N VAL A 15 -2.98 -3.65 0.87
CA VAL A 15 -2.51 -3.21 2.18
C VAL A 15 -1.71 -4.33 2.83
N VAL A 16 -0.45 -4.06 3.14
CA VAL A 16 0.44 -5.06 3.74
C VAL A 16 0.94 -4.55 5.09
N ASP A 17 0.56 -5.24 6.14
CA ASP A 17 0.98 -4.91 7.50
C ASP A 17 0.85 -6.17 8.35
N ASP A 18 1.84 -6.44 9.20
CA ASP A 18 1.82 -7.63 10.02
C ASP A 18 0.92 -7.50 11.24
N GLU A 19 0.48 -6.27 11.57
CA GLU A 19 -0.47 -6.06 12.65
C GLU A 19 -1.89 -6.17 12.11
N GLU A 20 -2.58 -7.21 12.51
CA GLU A 20 -3.92 -7.50 12.00
C GLU A 20 -4.90 -6.35 12.27
N ASP A 21 -4.83 -5.77 13.47
CA ASP A 21 -5.75 -4.70 13.83
C ASP A 21 -5.54 -3.45 12.98
N LEU A 22 -4.29 -3.06 12.77
CA LEU A 22 -4.00 -1.90 11.95
C LEU A 22 -4.37 -2.16 10.49
N ARG A 23 -4.10 -3.34 10.01
CA ARG A 23 -4.46 -3.73 8.64
C ARG A 23 -5.97 -3.62 8.44
N ASP A 24 -6.75 -4.08 9.41
CA ASP A 24 -8.20 -4.02 9.33
C ASP A 24 -8.71 -2.58 9.41
N ILE A 25 -8.11 -1.76 10.26
CA ILE A 25 -8.47 -0.35 10.35
C ILE A 25 -8.20 0.36 9.02
N MET A 26 -7.03 0.12 8.43
CA MET A 26 -6.71 0.73 7.14
C MET A 26 -7.68 0.30 6.06
N ARG A 27 -8.04 -0.98 6.04
CA ARG A 27 -9.02 -1.47 5.08
C ARG A 27 -10.33 -0.70 5.19
N ARG A 28 -10.83 -0.53 6.40
CA ARG A 28 -12.08 0.21 6.63
C ARG A 28 -11.98 1.67 6.23
N MET A 29 -10.87 2.31 6.57
CA MET A 29 -10.63 3.70 6.16
C MET A 29 -10.72 3.85 4.66
N LEU A 30 -10.06 2.95 3.94
CA LEU A 30 -9.96 3.04 2.49
C LEU A 30 -11.29 2.73 1.83
N GLU A 31 -11.99 1.71 2.30
CA GLU A 31 -13.27 1.35 1.72
C GLU A 31 -14.31 2.46 1.88
N ARG A 32 -14.27 3.16 2.99
CA ARG A 32 -15.18 4.28 3.23
C ARG A 32 -14.91 5.46 2.31
N ARG A 33 -13.71 5.55 1.76
CA ARG A 33 -13.32 6.64 0.89
C ARG A 33 -13.28 6.27 -0.58
N GLY A 34 -13.86 5.12 -0.94
CA GLY A 34 -14.04 4.76 -2.33
C GLY A 34 -12.94 3.91 -2.94
N PHE A 35 -12.10 3.29 -2.12
CA PHE A 35 -11.08 2.36 -2.60
C PHE A 35 -11.56 0.92 -2.43
N SER A 36 -11.13 0.04 -3.33
CA SER A 36 -11.23 -1.39 -3.11
C SER A 36 -9.96 -1.86 -2.46
N THR A 37 -10.04 -2.84 -1.57
CA THR A 37 -8.86 -3.26 -0.81
C THR A 37 -8.62 -4.75 -0.93
N LEU A 38 -7.33 -5.08 -0.97
CA LEU A 38 -6.81 -6.42 -0.79
C LEU A 38 -5.88 -6.34 0.40
N ILE A 39 -5.76 -7.40 1.19
CA ILE A 39 -4.93 -7.36 2.38
C ILE A 39 -3.95 -8.52 2.39
N ALA A 40 -2.79 -8.29 2.99
CA ALA A 40 -1.79 -9.33 3.19
C ALA A 40 -1.08 -9.06 4.52
N GLY A 41 -0.77 -10.12 5.25
CA GLY A 41 -0.12 -10.02 6.55
C GLY A 41 1.39 -10.06 6.49
N ASP A 42 1.96 -10.46 5.37
CA ASP A 42 3.41 -10.53 5.20
C ASP A 42 3.76 -10.41 3.72
N SER A 43 5.06 -10.35 3.43
CA SER A 43 5.52 -10.17 2.07
C SER A 43 5.17 -11.36 1.18
N GLN A 44 5.18 -12.56 1.71
CA GLN A 44 4.87 -13.76 0.95
C GLN A 44 3.42 -13.74 0.46
N GLN A 45 2.50 -13.39 1.35
CA GLN A 45 1.09 -13.25 0.98
C GLN A 45 0.91 -12.12 -0.03
N ALA A 46 1.63 -11.01 0.16
CA ALA A 46 1.51 -9.87 -0.75
C ALA A 46 1.96 -10.24 -2.16
N VAL A 47 3.07 -10.96 -2.28
CA VAL A 47 3.55 -11.41 -3.58
C VAL A 47 2.55 -12.35 -4.23
N ALA A 48 1.96 -13.25 -3.45
CA ALA A 48 0.94 -14.16 -3.98
C ALA A 48 -0.26 -13.40 -4.52
N VAL A 49 -0.70 -12.36 -3.80
CA VAL A 49 -1.80 -11.51 -4.27
C VAL A 49 -1.42 -10.83 -5.58
N CYS A 50 -0.18 -10.30 -5.68
CA CYS A 50 0.27 -9.65 -6.90
C CYS A 50 0.29 -10.60 -8.08
N ARG A 51 0.59 -11.87 -7.86
CA ARG A 51 0.61 -12.85 -8.94
C ARG A 51 -0.78 -13.30 -9.35
N GLU A 52 -1.68 -13.44 -8.39
CA GLU A 52 -2.92 -14.20 -8.61
C GLU A 52 -4.15 -13.33 -8.78
N HIS A 53 -4.11 -12.10 -8.32
CA HIS A 53 -5.30 -11.26 -8.42
C HIS A 53 -5.62 -10.97 -9.88
N PRO A 54 -6.84 -11.25 -10.33
CA PRO A 54 -7.16 -11.15 -11.76
C PRO A 54 -7.33 -9.72 -12.27
N GLY A 55 -7.57 -8.76 -11.36
CA GLY A 55 -7.75 -7.36 -11.77
C GLY A 55 -6.50 -6.56 -11.54
N GLU A 56 -6.62 -5.25 -11.73
CA GLU A 56 -5.50 -4.34 -11.48
C GLU A 56 -5.32 -4.09 -9.99
N ILE A 57 -4.08 -3.85 -9.60
CA ILE A 57 -3.77 -3.33 -8.27
C ILE A 57 -3.07 -2.00 -8.51
N ASP A 58 -3.73 -0.92 -8.10
CA ASP A 58 -3.26 0.43 -8.41
C ASP A 58 -2.17 0.89 -7.46
N ILE A 59 -2.29 0.53 -6.19
CA ILE A 59 -1.38 1.02 -5.16
C ILE A 59 -1.04 -0.13 -4.21
N LEU A 60 0.24 -0.22 -3.86
CA LEU A 60 0.72 -1.04 -2.75
C LEU A 60 0.98 -0.12 -1.57
N VAL A 61 0.31 -0.36 -0.45
CA VAL A 61 0.58 0.32 0.82
C VAL A 61 1.25 -0.70 1.73
N THR A 62 2.50 -0.47 2.07
CA THR A 62 3.24 -1.45 2.87
C THR A 62 4.01 -0.81 4.00
N ASP A 63 3.98 -1.49 5.16
CA ASP A 63 4.85 -1.16 6.27
C ASP A 63 6.29 -1.44 5.86
N LEU A 64 7.21 -0.56 6.23
CA LEU A 64 8.63 -0.79 6.01
C LEU A 64 9.19 -1.86 6.94
N GLY A 65 8.61 -1.99 8.11
CA GLY A 65 9.14 -2.86 9.15
C GLY A 65 8.58 -4.28 9.16
N LEU A 66 8.30 -4.85 7.99
CA LEU A 66 7.76 -6.21 7.93
C LEU A 66 8.80 -7.23 8.40
N PRO A 67 8.36 -8.30 9.07
CA PRO A 67 9.29 -9.38 9.44
C PRO A 67 9.86 -10.05 8.19
N GLY A 68 11.14 -10.36 8.23
CA GLY A 68 11.81 -11.04 7.13
C GLY A 68 12.18 -10.10 6.02
N VAL A 69 11.33 -9.97 5.01
CA VAL A 69 11.58 -9.11 3.87
C VAL A 69 11.03 -7.74 4.16
N SER A 70 11.84 -6.69 4.01
CA SER A 70 11.42 -5.32 4.29
C SER A 70 10.39 -4.84 3.27
N GLY A 71 9.65 -3.77 3.63
CA GLY A 71 8.71 -3.17 2.70
C GLY A 71 9.39 -2.67 1.41
N GLY A 72 10.64 -2.21 1.52
CA GLY A 72 11.38 -1.79 0.33
C GLY A 72 11.70 -2.94 -0.61
N GLU A 73 12.11 -4.07 -0.06
CA GLU A 73 12.35 -5.27 -0.87
C GLU A 73 11.05 -5.80 -1.46
N LEU A 74 9.98 -5.81 -0.68
CA LEU A 74 8.67 -6.22 -1.17
C LEU A 74 8.24 -5.35 -2.34
N SER A 75 8.42 -4.03 -2.23
CA SER A 75 7.97 -3.13 -3.29
C SER A 75 8.71 -3.39 -4.60
N ARG A 76 9.99 -3.71 -4.54
CA ARG A 76 10.74 -4.04 -5.74
C ARG A 76 10.19 -5.30 -6.41
N GLU A 77 9.95 -6.34 -5.63
CA GLU A 77 9.41 -7.58 -6.16
C GLU A 77 8.01 -7.38 -6.71
N ALA A 78 7.17 -6.67 -5.97
CA ALA A 78 5.78 -6.45 -6.37
C ALA A 78 5.68 -5.61 -7.65
N THR A 79 6.51 -4.57 -7.78
CA THR A 79 6.47 -3.73 -8.97
C THR A 79 7.07 -4.42 -10.19
N GLU A 80 7.92 -5.41 -10.00
CA GLU A 80 8.35 -6.26 -11.12
C GLU A 80 7.19 -7.10 -11.64
N LEU A 81 6.34 -7.58 -10.74
CA LEU A 81 5.16 -8.34 -11.12
C LEU A 81 4.06 -7.45 -11.70
N ARG A 82 3.97 -6.22 -11.23
CA ARG A 82 2.94 -5.27 -11.64
C ARG A 82 3.56 -3.89 -11.89
N PRO A 83 4.14 -3.69 -13.08
CA PRO A 83 4.96 -2.48 -13.32
C PRO A 83 4.24 -1.15 -13.19
N GLY A 84 2.93 -1.11 -13.36
CA GLY A 84 2.18 0.14 -13.22
C GLY A 84 1.75 0.48 -11.80
N MET A 85 2.02 -0.40 -10.85
CA MET A 85 1.55 -0.21 -9.49
C MET A 85 2.38 0.86 -8.78
N ARG A 86 1.68 1.76 -8.07
CA ARG A 86 2.33 2.79 -7.25
C ARG A 86 2.58 2.25 -5.86
N VAL A 87 3.53 2.85 -5.13
CA VAL A 87 3.89 2.38 -3.79
C VAL A 87 3.83 3.54 -2.80
N VAL A 88 3.19 3.30 -1.66
CA VAL A 88 3.18 4.21 -0.52
C VAL A 88 3.65 3.41 0.68
N TYR A 89 4.66 3.91 1.37
CA TYR A 89 5.21 3.24 2.55
C TYR A 89 4.58 3.80 3.80
N ILE A 90 4.45 2.96 4.81
CA ILE A 90 4.02 3.36 6.15
C ILE A 90 5.12 2.98 7.12
N SER A 91 5.47 3.87 8.04
CA SER A 91 6.55 3.59 8.98
C SER A 91 6.45 4.46 10.22
N GLY A 92 6.91 3.94 11.34
CA GLY A 92 7.12 4.74 12.53
C GLY A 92 8.38 5.59 12.47
N LEU A 93 9.26 5.34 11.48
CA LEU A 93 10.48 6.12 11.30
C LEU A 93 10.20 7.37 10.47
N PRO A 94 10.89 8.47 10.76
CA PRO A 94 10.85 9.62 9.85
C PRO A 94 11.44 9.24 8.49
N LYS A 95 10.96 9.90 7.45
CA LYS A 95 11.42 9.59 6.09
C LYS A 95 12.93 9.73 5.96
N GLU A 96 13.51 10.77 6.58
CA GLU A 96 14.94 11.01 6.49
C GLU A 96 15.75 9.84 7.03
N MET A 97 15.27 9.21 8.10
CA MET A 97 15.96 8.04 8.65
C MET A 97 15.82 6.84 7.75
N ALA A 98 14.63 6.65 7.18
CA ALA A 98 14.41 5.53 6.27
C ALA A 98 15.29 5.64 5.03
N VAL A 99 15.45 6.85 4.50
CA VAL A 99 16.33 7.10 3.37
C VAL A 99 17.79 6.88 3.76
N ALA A 100 18.20 7.43 4.91
CA ALA A 100 19.58 7.30 5.39
C ALA A 100 19.96 5.84 5.63
N ASP A 101 19.00 5.03 6.08
CA ASP A 101 19.25 3.61 6.32
C ASP A 101 19.16 2.78 5.05
N GLY A 102 18.90 3.39 3.91
CA GLY A 102 18.81 2.66 2.64
C GLY A 102 17.56 1.86 2.44
N LEU A 103 16.53 2.11 3.24
CA LEU A 103 15.28 1.34 3.14
C LEU A 103 14.41 1.80 1.98
N ILE A 104 14.43 3.08 1.66
CA ILE A 104 13.65 3.65 0.55
C ILE A 104 14.46 4.72 -0.15
N GLU A 105 14.04 5.06 -1.37
CA GLU A 105 14.66 6.14 -2.13
C GLU A 105 14.12 7.50 -1.69
N PRO A 106 14.86 8.59 -1.89
CA PRO A 106 14.39 9.92 -1.51
C PRO A 106 13.06 10.33 -2.15
N ALA A 107 12.77 9.81 -3.34
CA ALA A 107 11.52 10.14 -4.05
C ALA A 107 10.34 9.33 -3.55
N ALA A 108 10.54 8.32 -2.71
CA ALA A 108 9.46 7.49 -2.23
C ALA A 108 8.52 8.27 -1.32
N LEU A 109 7.24 7.89 -1.34
CA LEU A 109 6.24 8.51 -0.47
C LEU A 109 6.06 7.68 0.78
N LEU A 110 6.21 8.30 1.93
CA LEU A 110 6.10 7.63 3.22
C LEU A 110 5.10 8.37 4.10
N VAL A 111 4.18 7.63 4.68
CA VAL A 111 3.22 8.14 5.67
C VAL A 111 3.68 7.67 7.03
N LYS A 112 3.95 8.62 7.93
CA LYS A 112 4.49 8.28 9.24
C LYS A 112 3.39 7.90 10.21
N LYS A 113 3.61 6.83 10.97
CA LYS A 113 2.68 6.42 12.04
C LYS A 113 2.89 7.28 13.27
N PRO A 114 1.83 7.64 14.00
CA PRO A 114 0.43 7.41 13.67
C PRO A 114 -0.07 8.43 12.63
N PHE A 115 -1.05 8.04 11.84
CA PHE A 115 -1.56 8.91 10.79
C PHE A 115 -3.08 9.01 10.87
N SER A 116 -3.63 10.11 10.33
CA SER A 116 -5.06 10.27 10.21
C SER A 116 -5.55 9.65 8.91
N THR A 117 -6.85 9.39 8.84
CA THR A 117 -7.46 8.93 7.60
C THR A 117 -7.18 9.89 6.47
N GLU A 118 -7.32 11.20 6.74
CA GLU A 118 -7.11 12.22 5.71
C GLU A 118 -5.69 12.20 5.18
N LEU A 119 -4.71 12.03 6.04
CA LEU A 119 -3.31 12.00 5.61
C LEU A 119 -3.06 10.79 4.71
N LEU A 120 -3.57 9.63 5.09
CA LEU A 120 -3.40 8.43 4.28
C LEU A 120 -4.08 8.59 2.93
N ILE A 121 -5.33 9.04 2.92
CA ILE A 121 -6.08 9.22 1.67
C ILE A 121 -5.40 10.23 0.76
N GLU A 122 -4.89 11.32 1.33
CA GLU A 122 -4.20 12.35 0.54
C GLU A 122 -2.97 11.75 -0.13
N ALA A 123 -2.20 10.94 0.61
CA ALA A 123 -1.03 10.30 0.06
C ALA A 123 -1.40 9.37 -1.11
N LEU A 124 -2.46 8.58 -0.94
CA LEU A 124 -2.88 7.66 -2.00
C LEU A 124 -3.35 8.40 -3.22
N ARG A 125 -4.12 9.47 -3.04
CA ARG A 125 -4.59 10.24 -4.19
C ARG A 125 -3.45 10.92 -4.92
N SER A 126 -2.40 11.32 -4.20
CA SER A 126 -1.28 11.98 -4.82
C SER A 126 -0.53 11.06 -5.80
N VAL A 127 -0.46 9.75 -5.53
CA VAL A 127 0.22 8.82 -6.43
C VAL A 127 -0.66 8.37 -7.59
N LEU A 128 -1.96 8.55 -7.48
CA LEU A 128 -2.85 8.24 -8.60
C LEU A 128 -2.89 9.36 -9.62
N GLY A 129 -2.45 10.52 -9.22
CA GLY A 129 -2.31 11.65 -10.09
C GLY A 129 -3.56 12.35 -10.42
#